data_bec9ba0417d092ac0589a6c0364b4bc8
#
_entry.id   bec9ba0417d092ac0589a6c0364b4bc8
#
_cell.length_a   1.000
_cell.length_b   1.000
_cell.length_c   1.000
_cell.angle_alpha   90.00
_cell.angle_beta   90.00
_cell.angle_gamma   90.00
#
_symmetry.space_group_name_H-M   'P 1'
#
loop_
_entity.id
_entity.type
_entity.pdbx_description
1 polymer ?
#
loop_
_entity_poly.entity_id
_entity_poly.type
_entity_poly.pdbx_seq_one_letter_code
_entity_poly.pdbx_strand_id
1 'polypeptide(L)'
;YLLSVHEPPNAIRYRILPDNQFNPVFKEGMITSNEPGVYLEGEFGIRIENLVLCEKKEKNQWGTFLCFKPLTLVPYDRELISFEDMADKEIELLDNYHKMVYEMISPYLTLEEKIWLKDIVKGGNSSK
;
A
#
# COMPACT_ATOMS: atom_id res chain seq x y z
N TYR A 1 -11.70 14.45 -12.29
CA TYR A 1 -10.56 15.35 -12.54
C TYR A 1 -10.89 16.81 -12.24
N LEU A 2 -12.16 17.12 -12.05
CA LEU A 2 -12.63 18.46 -11.67
C LEU A 2 -12.66 18.70 -10.15
N LEU A 3 -12.37 17.68 -9.36
CA LEU A 3 -12.41 17.71 -7.92
C LEU A 3 -10.98 17.75 -7.35
N SER A 4 -10.75 18.61 -6.35
CA SER A 4 -9.53 18.54 -5.57
C SER A 4 -9.67 17.42 -4.56
N VAL A 5 -8.87 16.36 -4.71
CA VAL A 5 -8.91 15.16 -3.86
C VAL A 5 -7.87 15.21 -2.73
N HIS A 6 -6.98 16.22 -2.75
CA HIS A 6 -5.95 16.35 -1.73
C HIS A 6 -6.48 17.13 -0.53
N GLU A 7 -6.63 16.45 0.59
CA GLU A 7 -7.11 17.02 1.83
C GLU A 7 -6.00 17.13 2.87
N PRO A 8 -5.81 18.32 3.48
CA PRO A 8 -4.86 18.47 4.58
C PRO A 8 -5.37 17.75 5.84
N PRO A 9 -4.52 17.54 6.89
CA PRO A 9 -3.19 18.18 7.03
C PRO A 9 -2.02 17.32 6.56
N ASN A 10 -2.14 16.00 6.57
CA ASN A 10 -1.04 15.06 6.35
C ASN A 10 -0.93 14.64 4.88
N ALA A 11 0.30 14.32 4.45
CA ALA A 11 0.53 13.77 3.13
C ALA A 11 1.86 12.98 3.09
N ILE A 12 1.91 11.97 2.21
CA ILE A 12 3.14 11.31 1.80
C ILE A 12 3.55 11.91 0.46
N ARG A 13 4.80 12.40 0.36
CA ARG A 13 5.28 13.07 -0.84
C ARG A 13 6.78 12.92 -1.02
N TYR A 14 7.24 12.95 -2.25
CA TYR A 14 8.67 12.94 -2.58
C TYR A 14 9.34 14.31 -2.41
N ARG A 15 8.55 15.38 -2.46
CA ARG A 15 9.08 16.74 -2.38
C ARG A 15 9.26 17.18 -0.93
N ILE A 16 10.45 17.67 -0.61
CA ILE A 16 10.71 18.40 0.64
C ILE A 16 10.04 19.78 0.55
N LEU A 17 9.22 20.10 1.53
CA LEU A 17 8.58 21.41 1.62
C LEU A 17 9.54 22.43 2.25
N PRO A 18 9.48 23.71 1.82
CA PRO A 18 10.17 24.80 2.53
C PRO A 18 9.73 24.88 3.99
N ASP A 19 10.62 25.33 4.86
CA ASP A 19 10.38 25.44 6.32
C ASP A 19 9.18 26.29 6.69
N ASN A 20 8.79 27.24 5.83
CA ASN A 20 7.63 28.11 6.02
C ASN A 20 6.30 27.50 5.57
N GLN A 21 6.31 26.27 5.04
CA GLN A 21 5.10 25.55 4.68
C GLN A 21 4.71 24.56 5.77
N PHE A 22 3.40 24.47 6.00
CA PHE A 22 2.85 23.52 6.95
C PHE A 22 3.13 22.09 6.51
N ASN A 23 3.90 21.37 7.31
CA ASN A 23 4.29 19.98 7.09
C ASN A 23 4.12 19.20 8.39
N PRO A 24 2.90 18.72 8.67
CA PRO A 24 2.59 18.05 9.93
C PRO A 24 3.33 16.72 10.07
N VAL A 25 3.80 16.45 11.27
CA VAL A 25 4.36 15.15 11.64
C VAL A 25 3.21 14.17 11.83
N PHE A 26 3.35 12.96 11.30
CA PHE A 26 2.38 11.89 11.51
C PHE A 26 2.21 11.58 13.00
N LYS A 27 0.97 11.34 13.40
CA LYS A 27 0.59 10.96 14.76
C LYS A 27 -0.25 9.69 14.70
N GLU A 28 -0.24 8.95 15.80
CA GLU A 28 -1.12 7.79 15.97
C GLU A 28 -2.59 8.15 15.69
N GLY A 29 -3.28 7.30 14.94
CA GLY A 29 -4.66 7.49 14.50
C GLY A 29 -4.84 8.27 13.20
N MET A 30 -3.79 8.86 12.63
CA MET A 30 -3.89 9.53 11.33
C MET A 30 -4.00 8.51 10.20
N ILE A 31 -4.91 8.79 9.26
CA ILE A 31 -5.08 8.02 8.03
C ILE A 31 -4.62 8.88 6.86
N THR A 32 -3.91 8.27 5.91
CA THR A 32 -3.49 8.91 4.67
C THR A 32 -3.46 7.89 3.54
N SER A 33 -3.51 8.37 2.30
CA SER A 33 -3.21 7.55 1.12
C SER A 33 -1.69 7.49 0.91
N ASN A 34 -1.20 6.30 0.58
CA ASN A 34 0.13 6.09 0.02
C ASN A 34 -0.07 5.70 -1.44
N GLU A 35 0.20 6.63 -2.34
CA GLU A 35 -0.24 6.55 -3.74
C GLU A 35 0.84 6.96 -4.75
N PRO A 36 2.03 6.33 -4.73
CA PRO A 36 3.06 6.60 -5.71
C PRO A 36 2.57 6.23 -7.11
N GLY A 37 2.94 7.06 -8.11
CA GLY A 37 2.55 6.84 -9.48
C GLY A 37 3.59 7.34 -10.47
N VAL A 38 3.61 6.72 -11.64
CA VAL A 38 4.41 7.10 -12.80
C VAL A 38 3.47 7.43 -13.95
N TYR A 39 3.71 8.57 -14.61
CA TYR A 39 2.85 9.06 -15.68
C TYR A 39 3.73 9.49 -16.84
N LEU A 40 3.54 8.85 -18.00
CA LEU A 40 4.22 9.18 -19.25
C LEU A 40 3.23 9.83 -20.21
N GLU A 41 3.50 11.07 -20.57
CA GLU A 41 2.60 11.86 -21.39
C GLU A 41 2.37 11.22 -22.77
N GLY A 42 1.10 11.04 -23.13
CA GLY A 42 0.70 10.40 -24.38
C GLY A 42 0.84 8.88 -24.42
N GLU A 43 1.29 8.24 -23.34
CA GLU A 43 1.49 6.81 -23.26
C GLU A 43 0.58 6.18 -22.20
N PHE A 44 0.97 6.24 -20.91
CA PHE A 44 0.20 5.62 -19.83
C PHE A 44 0.46 6.29 -18.48
N GLY A 45 -0.40 5.96 -17.50
CA GLY A 45 -0.17 6.23 -16.10
C GLY A 45 -0.45 4.99 -15.27
N ILE A 46 0.42 4.74 -14.29
CA ILE A 46 0.25 3.65 -13.32
C ILE A 46 0.38 4.24 -11.92
N ARG A 47 -0.55 3.87 -11.04
CA ARG A 47 -0.51 4.19 -9.62
C ARG A 47 -0.65 2.93 -8.79
N ILE A 48 0.10 2.82 -7.72
CA ILE A 48 -0.09 1.83 -6.66
C ILE A 48 -0.60 2.59 -5.45
N GLU A 49 -1.77 2.21 -4.94
CA GLU A 49 -2.41 2.97 -3.88
C GLU A 49 -2.91 2.07 -2.75
N ASN A 50 -2.72 2.55 -1.52
CA ASN A 50 -3.30 1.98 -0.33
C ASN A 50 -3.60 3.09 0.67
N LEU A 51 -4.74 3.01 1.35
CA LEU A 51 -4.95 3.77 2.58
C LEU A 51 -4.15 3.14 3.70
N VAL A 52 -3.49 3.97 4.50
CA VAL A 52 -2.68 3.51 5.62
C VAL A 52 -3.04 4.27 6.90
N LEU A 53 -3.10 3.52 7.99
CA LEU A 53 -3.30 4.03 9.35
C LEU A 53 -1.95 4.14 10.05
N CYS A 54 -1.65 5.30 10.60
CA CYS A 54 -0.49 5.50 11.45
C CYS A 54 -0.76 4.93 12.84
N GLU A 55 -0.02 3.88 13.22
CA GLU A 55 -0.14 3.20 14.50
C GLU A 55 1.16 3.25 15.28
N LYS A 56 1.06 3.17 16.60
CA LYS A 56 2.23 2.98 17.46
C LYS A 56 2.73 1.55 17.32
N LYS A 57 4.00 1.39 16.91
CA LYS A 57 4.65 0.10 16.79
C LYS A 57 5.29 -0.34 18.09
N GLU A 58 6.13 0.52 18.66
CA GLU A 58 6.83 0.23 19.92
C GLU A 58 7.19 1.51 20.68
N LYS A 59 7.49 1.34 21.95
CA LYS A 59 8.08 2.39 22.80
C LYS A 59 9.29 1.81 23.52
N ASN A 60 10.43 2.45 23.37
CA ASN A 60 11.67 2.05 24.04
C ASN A 60 12.41 3.27 24.60
N GLN A 61 13.66 3.09 25.03
CA GLN A 61 14.51 4.17 25.60
C GLN A 61 14.80 5.30 24.62
N TRP A 62 14.67 5.06 23.31
CA TRP A 62 14.96 6.03 22.25
C TRP A 62 13.71 6.81 21.82
N GLY A 63 12.52 6.39 22.25
CA GLY A 63 11.28 7.08 21.95
C GLY A 63 10.12 6.16 21.60
N THR A 64 9.09 6.77 21.00
CA THR A 64 7.93 6.07 20.44
C THR A 64 8.09 5.98 18.93
N PHE A 65 8.07 4.76 18.40
CA PHE A 65 8.15 4.49 16.98
C PHE A 65 6.77 4.18 16.42
N LEU A 66 6.47 4.77 15.27
CA LEU A 66 5.22 4.59 14.56
C LEU A 66 5.44 3.69 13.34
N CYS A 67 4.36 3.08 12.85
CA CYS A 67 4.34 2.35 11.59
C CYS A 67 3.04 2.64 10.85
N PHE A 68 2.97 2.25 9.59
CA PHE A 68 1.77 2.32 8.79
C PHE A 68 1.17 0.93 8.61
N LYS A 69 -0.12 0.81 8.92
CA LYS A 69 -0.92 -0.40 8.71
C LYS A 69 -1.81 -0.21 7.50
N PRO A 70 -1.75 -1.08 6.50
CA PRO A 70 -2.67 -1.02 5.36
C PRO A 70 -4.13 -1.17 5.79
N LEU A 71 -5.00 -0.34 5.22
CA LEU A 71 -6.45 -0.37 5.42
C LEU A 71 -7.20 -0.88 4.19
N THR A 72 -6.68 -0.64 2.99
CA THR A 72 -7.23 -1.16 1.75
C THR A 72 -6.80 -2.61 1.59
N LEU A 73 -7.74 -3.54 1.69
CA LEU A 73 -7.47 -4.98 1.66
C LEU A 73 -7.80 -5.55 0.27
N VAL A 74 -7.16 -5.03 -0.76
CA VAL A 74 -7.30 -5.46 -2.15
C VAL A 74 -5.95 -5.98 -2.63
N PRO A 75 -5.87 -7.18 -3.23
CA PRO A 75 -4.61 -7.69 -3.77
C PRO A 75 -4.14 -6.85 -4.96
N TYR A 76 -2.84 -6.69 -5.08
CA TYR A 76 -2.23 -6.14 -6.30
C TYR A 76 -2.22 -7.21 -7.39
N ASP A 77 -2.44 -6.79 -8.63
CA ASP A 77 -2.36 -7.67 -9.79
C ASP A 77 -0.90 -8.06 -10.06
N ARG A 78 -0.56 -9.30 -9.77
CA ARG A 78 0.81 -9.82 -9.90
C ARG A 78 1.26 -9.96 -11.35
N GLU A 79 0.34 -10.05 -12.29
CA GLU A 79 0.66 -10.15 -13.73
C GLU A 79 1.22 -8.83 -14.28
N LEU A 80 0.93 -7.71 -13.58
CA LEU A 80 1.44 -6.38 -13.94
C LEU A 80 2.77 -6.02 -13.24
N ILE A 81 3.35 -6.95 -12.47
CA ILE A 81 4.56 -6.71 -11.68
C ILE A 81 5.76 -7.43 -12.31
N SER A 82 6.84 -6.70 -12.58
CA SER A 82 8.12 -7.27 -12.99
C SER A 82 8.89 -7.74 -11.76
N PHE A 83 8.77 -9.01 -11.43
CA PHE A 83 9.48 -9.61 -10.29
C PHE A 83 11.01 -9.66 -10.49
N GLU A 84 11.47 -9.64 -11.74
CA GLU A 84 12.89 -9.64 -12.09
C GLU A 84 13.60 -8.35 -11.63
N ASP A 85 12.84 -7.25 -11.52
CA ASP A 85 13.35 -5.94 -11.10
C ASP A 85 13.21 -5.69 -9.60
N MET A 86 12.60 -6.62 -8.85
CA MET A 86 12.35 -6.48 -7.41
C MET A 86 13.46 -7.13 -6.59
N ALA A 87 13.84 -6.47 -5.49
CA ALA A 87 14.68 -7.10 -4.48
C ALA A 87 13.89 -8.15 -3.67
N ASP A 88 14.57 -9.18 -3.16
CA ASP A 88 13.96 -10.26 -2.37
C ASP A 88 13.09 -9.73 -1.23
N LYS A 89 13.54 -8.67 -0.56
CA LYS A 89 12.80 -8.03 0.53
C LYS A 89 11.50 -7.36 0.06
N GLU A 90 11.46 -6.83 -1.15
CA GLU A 90 10.25 -6.21 -1.73
C GLU A 90 9.25 -7.29 -2.11
N ILE A 91 9.71 -8.41 -2.65
CA ILE A 91 8.89 -9.60 -2.91
C ILE A 91 8.30 -10.13 -1.61
N GLU A 92 9.11 -10.28 -0.56
CA GLU A 92 8.65 -10.69 0.77
C GLU A 92 7.58 -9.75 1.34
N LEU A 93 7.76 -8.45 1.21
CA LEU A 93 6.76 -7.46 1.66
C LEU A 93 5.44 -7.58 0.89
N LEU A 94 5.49 -7.77 -0.41
CA LEU A 94 4.32 -7.98 -1.26
C LEU A 94 3.59 -9.28 -0.88
N ASP A 95 4.33 -10.37 -0.69
CA ASP A 95 3.77 -11.67 -0.31
C ASP A 95 3.12 -11.62 1.08
N ASN A 96 3.75 -10.94 2.04
CA ASN A 96 3.19 -10.71 3.37
C ASN A 96 1.90 -9.87 3.31
N TYR A 97 1.86 -8.86 2.46
CA TYR A 97 0.64 -8.07 2.22
C TYR A 97 -0.47 -8.94 1.63
N HIS A 98 -0.20 -9.70 0.60
CA HIS A 98 -1.18 -10.61 -0.03
C HIS A 98 -1.68 -11.68 0.92
N LYS A 99 -0.80 -12.25 1.75
CA LYS A 99 -1.18 -13.19 2.82
C LYS A 99 -2.15 -12.53 3.80
N MET A 100 -1.85 -11.32 4.25
CA MET A 100 -2.73 -10.56 5.14
C MET A 100 -4.09 -10.30 4.50
N VAL A 101 -4.14 -9.88 3.23
CA VAL A 101 -5.39 -9.68 2.48
C VAL A 101 -6.22 -10.96 2.49
N TYR A 102 -5.62 -12.10 2.15
CA TYR A 102 -6.32 -13.39 2.16
C TYR A 102 -6.85 -13.76 3.54
N GLU A 103 -6.03 -13.66 4.58
CA GLU A 103 -6.41 -14.00 5.97
C GLU A 103 -7.56 -13.12 6.48
N MET A 104 -7.56 -11.85 6.14
CA MET A 104 -8.56 -10.89 6.60
C MET A 104 -9.89 -10.99 5.83
N ILE A 105 -9.85 -11.28 4.54
CA ILE A 105 -11.04 -11.23 3.67
C ILE A 105 -11.68 -12.61 3.52
N SER A 106 -10.88 -13.69 3.44
CA SER A 106 -11.41 -15.03 3.18
C SER A 106 -12.52 -15.50 4.15
N PRO A 107 -12.55 -15.13 5.45
CA PRO A 107 -13.65 -15.54 6.33
C PRO A 107 -15.05 -15.10 5.89
N TYR A 108 -15.13 -14.03 5.10
CA TYR A 108 -16.38 -13.42 4.63
C TYR A 108 -16.80 -13.89 3.23
N LEU A 109 -16.01 -14.74 2.60
CA LEU A 109 -16.20 -15.20 1.23
C LEU A 109 -16.83 -16.61 1.18
N THR A 110 -17.54 -16.92 0.08
CA THR A 110 -17.94 -18.27 -0.29
C THR A 110 -16.73 -19.15 -0.60
N LEU A 111 -16.91 -20.45 -0.73
CA LEU A 111 -15.83 -21.38 -1.07
C LEU A 111 -15.21 -21.05 -2.45
N GLU A 112 -16.02 -20.73 -3.43
CA GLU A 112 -15.59 -20.37 -4.79
C GLU A 112 -14.75 -19.09 -4.79
N GLU A 113 -15.23 -18.03 -4.11
CA GLU A 113 -14.51 -16.76 -3.96
C GLU A 113 -13.20 -16.92 -3.19
N LYS A 114 -13.14 -17.81 -2.18
CA LYS A 114 -11.89 -18.13 -1.46
C LYS A 114 -10.85 -18.76 -2.38
N ILE A 115 -11.29 -19.68 -3.24
CA ILE A 115 -10.39 -20.33 -4.21
C ILE A 115 -9.85 -19.27 -5.18
N TRP A 116 -10.74 -18.46 -5.74
CA TRP A 116 -10.37 -17.36 -6.63
C TRP A 116 -9.40 -16.36 -5.97
N LEU A 117 -9.71 -15.87 -4.77
CA LEU A 117 -8.83 -14.95 -4.06
C LEU A 117 -7.47 -15.58 -3.76
N LYS A 118 -7.45 -16.87 -3.41
CA LYS A 118 -6.20 -17.60 -3.15
C LYS A 118 -5.30 -17.68 -4.37
N ASP A 119 -5.88 -17.85 -5.56
CA ASP A 119 -5.12 -17.91 -6.80
C ASP A 119 -4.52 -16.54 -7.15
N ILE A 120 -5.30 -15.46 -6.96
CA ILE A 120 -4.82 -14.09 -7.20
C ILE A 120 -3.66 -13.72 -6.26
N VAL A 121 -3.82 -13.96 -4.95
CA VAL A 121 -2.77 -13.57 -3.96
C VAL A 121 -1.50 -14.40 -4.07
N LYS A 122 -1.58 -15.62 -4.59
CA LYS A 122 -0.38 -16.46 -4.81
C LYS A 122 0.38 -16.12 -6.09
N GLY A 123 -0.25 -15.39 -7.00
CA GLY A 123 0.16 -15.36 -8.39
C GLY A 123 -0.14 -16.71 -9.03
N GLY A 124 -1.05 -16.73 -10.00
CA GLY A 124 -1.31 -17.95 -10.74
C GLY A 124 0.01 -18.54 -11.20
N ASN A 125 0.20 -19.85 -11.00
CA ASN A 125 1.28 -20.57 -11.66
C ASN A 125 1.04 -20.42 -13.17
N SER A 126 1.61 -19.37 -13.76
CA SER A 126 1.80 -19.35 -15.20
C SER A 126 2.79 -20.47 -15.49
N SER A 127 2.25 -21.67 -15.62
CA SER A 127 2.98 -22.78 -16.22
C SER A 127 3.42 -22.30 -17.61
N LYS A 128 4.70 -21.99 -17.72
CA LYS A 128 5.35 -21.92 -19.04
C LYS A 128 5.42 -23.30 -19.63
#